data_e0030e6377f416721754e32a1eadbbf0
#
_entry.id   e0030e6377f416721754e32a1eadbbf0
#
_cell.length_a   1.000
_cell.length_b   1.000
_cell.length_c   1.000
_cell.angle_alpha   90.00
_cell.angle_beta   90.00
_cell.angle_gamma   90.00
#
_symmetry.space_group_name_H-M   'P 1'
#
loop_
_entity.id
_entity.type
_entity.pdbx_description
1 polymer ?
#
loop_
_entity_poly.entity_id
_entity_poly.type
_entity_poly.pdbx_seq_one_letter_code
_entity_poly.pdbx_strand_id
1 'polypeptide(L)'
;TFDKMKHFPVGNDLGPWDPNNFDVEDTAMAMITMKNGAMFYVETAWRSNMQQEAPGIICSVAGTLAGADMVGPGFEDSVRVTKMVDGKLVTETKSPEAKYNMWEYDMTKWVDCITKGTEPAVLPEQAAVVTRVIEAIYKSAETGETIVFD
;
A
#
# COMPACT_ATOMS: atom_id res chain seq x y z
N THR A 1 6.74 -10.04 -17.70
CA THR A 1 5.88 -8.90 -18.08
C THR A 1 4.65 -9.43 -18.77
N PHE A 2 3.51 -9.22 -18.15
CA PHE A 2 2.23 -9.57 -18.77
C PHE A 2 1.86 -8.47 -19.76
N ASP A 3 1.70 -8.82 -21.02
CA ASP A 3 1.33 -7.89 -22.10
C ASP A 3 -0.18 -7.53 -22.04
N LYS A 4 -0.70 -7.38 -20.82
CA LYS A 4 -2.11 -7.12 -20.55
C LYS A 4 -2.56 -5.77 -21.08
N MET A 5 -1.66 -4.79 -21.03
CA MET A 5 -2.02 -3.41 -21.34
C MET A 5 -2.45 -3.22 -22.79
N LYS A 6 -1.99 -4.07 -23.69
CA LYS A 6 -2.42 -4.05 -25.10
C LYS A 6 -3.88 -4.46 -25.33
N HIS A 7 -4.48 -5.14 -24.36
CA HIS A 7 -5.84 -5.64 -24.44
C HIS A 7 -6.87 -4.73 -23.75
N PHE A 8 -6.41 -3.67 -23.09
CA PHE A 8 -7.30 -2.72 -22.43
C PHE A 8 -7.59 -1.51 -23.31
N PRO A 9 -8.76 -0.85 -23.15
CA PRO A 9 -9.05 0.38 -23.82
C PRO A 9 -7.97 1.43 -23.59
N VAL A 10 -7.56 2.11 -24.65
CA VAL A 10 -6.60 3.20 -24.59
C VAL A 10 -7.25 4.41 -23.92
N GLY A 11 -6.58 4.94 -22.90
CA GLY A 11 -7.05 6.10 -22.15
C GLY A 11 -7.72 5.74 -20.82
N ASN A 12 -7.72 6.71 -19.94
CA ASN A 12 -8.36 6.71 -18.61
C ASN A 12 -8.71 8.16 -18.23
N ASP A 13 -9.14 8.39 -17.00
CA ASP A 13 -9.48 9.73 -16.49
C ASP A 13 -8.30 10.72 -16.50
N LEU A 14 -7.05 10.24 -16.64
CA LEU A 14 -5.84 11.06 -16.74
C LEU A 14 -5.46 11.38 -18.20
N GLY A 15 -6.18 10.86 -19.17
CA GLY A 15 -5.97 11.11 -20.60
C GLY A 15 -5.56 9.88 -21.42
N PRO A 16 -5.28 10.07 -22.69
CA PRO A 16 -4.89 9.00 -23.59
C PRO A 16 -3.47 8.51 -23.28
N TRP A 17 -3.23 7.22 -23.47
CA TRP A 17 -1.93 6.59 -23.37
C TRP A 17 -1.73 5.59 -24.50
N ASP A 18 -0.48 5.33 -24.88
CA ASP A 18 -0.13 4.37 -25.93
C ASP A 18 0.39 3.07 -25.30
N PRO A 19 -0.33 1.94 -25.43
CA PRO A 19 0.09 0.66 -24.87
C PRO A 19 1.39 0.11 -25.48
N ASN A 20 1.81 0.62 -26.67
CA ASN A 20 3.09 0.22 -27.26
C ASN A 20 4.30 0.92 -26.63
N ASN A 21 4.07 2.04 -25.95
CA ASN A 21 5.07 2.80 -25.22
C ASN A 21 4.96 2.61 -23.70
N PHE A 22 4.22 1.59 -23.26
CA PHE A 22 4.11 1.23 -21.83
C PHE A 22 5.32 0.39 -21.43
N ASP A 23 6.26 1.00 -20.74
CA ASP A 23 7.59 0.48 -20.41
C ASP A 23 7.80 0.19 -18.92
N VAL A 24 6.74 0.27 -18.12
CA VAL A 24 6.75 -0.08 -16.70
C VAL A 24 5.96 -1.37 -16.46
N GLU A 25 6.17 -1.98 -15.31
CA GLU A 25 5.39 -3.14 -14.89
C GLU A 25 3.92 -2.77 -14.62
N ASP A 26 3.02 -3.67 -14.93
CA ASP A 26 1.60 -3.54 -14.60
C ASP A 26 1.22 -4.26 -13.30
N THR A 27 2.10 -5.09 -12.77
CA THR A 27 1.87 -5.90 -11.58
C THR A 27 3.20 -6.14 -10.87
N ALA A 28 3.21 -6.02 -9.57
CA ALA A 28 4.34 -6.39 -8.72
C ALA A 28 3.87 -7.17 -7.49
N MET A 29 4.67 -8.17 -7.09
CA MET A 29 4.50 -8.95 -5.88
C MET A 29 5.83 -9.07 -5.17
N ALA A 30 5.85 -8.87 -3.86
CA ALA A 30 7.07 -8.99 -3.08
C ALA A 30 6.81 -9.56 -1.68
N MET A 31 7.77 -10.35 -1.19
CA MET A 31 7.85 -10.79 0.20
C MET A 31 9.07 -10.16 0.85
N ILE A 32 8.87 -9.47 1.95
CA ILE A 32 9.91 -8.74 2.66
C ILE A 32 9.98 -9.25 4.09
N THR A 33 11.17 -9.68 4.52
CA THR A 33 11.42 -10.05 5.92
C THR A 33 12.08 -8.88 6.64
N MET A 34 11.44 -8.42 7.70
CA MET A 34 11.95 -7.34 8.52
C MET A 34 13.00 -7.85 9.54
N LYS A 35 13.89 -6.98 10.02
CA LYS A 35 14.92 -7.35 11.01
C LYS A 35 14.36 -7.96 12.30
N ASN A 36 13.15 -7.60 12.69
CA ASN A 36 12.46 -8.18 13.86
C ASN A 36 11.75 -9.50 13.58
N GLY A 37 11.87 -10.06 12.36
CA GLY A 37 11.24 -11.30 11.95
C GLY A 37 9.82 -11.16 11.43
N ALA A 38 9.23 -9.95 11.41
CA ALA A 38 7.94 -9.74 10.79
C ALA A 38 8.05 -9.93 9.27
N MET A 39 7.00 -10.47 8.67
CA MET A 39 6.91 -10.61 7.23
C MET A 39 5.92 -9.59 6.67
N PHE A 40 6.31 -8.95 5.60
CA PHE A 40 5.49 -8.03 4.87
C PHE A 40 5.31 -8.54 3.44
N TYR A 41 4.06 -8.73 3.02
CA TYR A 41 3.70 -9.11 1.66
C TYR A 41 3.08 -7.92 0.95
N VAL A 42 3.56 -7.63 -0.23
CA VAL A 42 3.03 -6.57 -1.10
C VAL A 42 2.54 -7.20 -2.38
N GLU A 43 1.33 -6.86 -2.77
CA GLU A 43 0.77 -7.16 -4.08
C GLU A 43 0.14 -5.89 -4.62
N THR A 44 0.51 -5.52 -5.84
CA THR A 44 -0.05 -4.36 -6.52
C THR A 44 -0.24 -4.66 -8.00
N ALA A 45 -1.31 -4.15 -8.58
CA ALA A 45 -1.55 -4.22 -10.00
C ALA A 45 -2.25 -2.96 -10.48
N TRP A 46 -1.77 -2.43 -11.59
CA TRP A 46 -2.45 -1.34 -12.27
C TRP A 46 -3.79 -1.79 -12.86
N ARG A 47 -3.80 -2.98 -13.44
CA ARG A 47 -5.01 -3.67 -13.92
C ARG A 47 -4.86 -5.18 -13.75
N SER A 48 -5.89 -5.84 -13.29
CA SER A 48 -5.97 -7.29 -13.21
C SER A 48 -7.24 -7.79 -13.90
N ASN A 49 -7.15 -8.98 -14.52
CA ASN A 49 -8.30 -9.66 -15.11
C ASN A 49 -9.06 -10.49 -14.06
N MET A 50 -9.10 -10.00 -12.83
CA MET A 50 -9.83 -10.62 -11.73
C MET A 50 -10.94 -9.70 -11.26
N GLN A 51 -12.08 -10.29 -10.96
CA GLN A 51 -13.13 -9.58 -10.25
C GLN A 51 -12.70 -9.45 -8.78
N GLN A 52 -12.56 -8.23 -8.31
CA GLN A 52 -12.33 -7.96 -6.89
C GLN A 52 -13.67 -7.69 -6.21
N GLU A 53 -13.93 -8.35 -5.09
CA GLU A 53 -15.12 -8.11 -4.28
C GLU A 53 -15.07 -6.72 -3.61
N ALA A 54 -13.87 -6.21 -3.34
CA ALA A 54 -13.63 -4.87 -2.82
C ALA A 54 -12.53 -4.20 -3.64
N PRO A 55 -12.87 -3.27 -4.56
CA PRO A 55 -11.87 -2.49 -5.25
C PRO A 55 -11.17 -1.54 -4.30
N GLY A 56 -9.85 -1.41 -4.43
CA GLY A 56 -9.06 -0.46 -3.65
C GLY A 56 -7.89 -1.09 -2.92
N ILE A 57 -7.44 -0.42 -1.87
CA ILE A 57 -6.32 -0.85 -1.06
C ILE A 57 -6.83 -1.77 0.06
N ILE A 58 -6.27 -2.96 0.13
CA ILE A 58 -6.49 -3.91 1.23
C ILE A 58 -5.21 -3.93 2.05
N CYS A 59 -5.33 -3.65 3.35
CA CYS A 59 -4.23 -3.76 4.28
C CYS A 59 -4.65 -4.61 5.47
N SER A 60 -3.89 -5.68 5.75
CA SER A 60 -4.14 -6.52 6.91
C SER A 60 -2.85 -6.79 7.67
N VAL A 61 -2.97 -6.89 8.99
CA VAL A 61 -1.88 -7.21 9.89
C VAL A 61 -2.29 -8.38 10.77
N ALA A 62 -1.52 -9.45 10.77
CA ALA A 62 -1.69 -10.56 11.69
C ALA A 62 -0.57 -10.53 12.75
N GLY A 63 -0.93 -10.25 13.97
CA GLY A 63 -0.02 -10.25 15.13
C GLY A 63 -0.27 -11.43 16.05
N THR A 64 0.61 -11.60 17.03
CA THR A 64 0.50 -12.69 18.02
C THR A 64 -0.62 -12.50 19.03
N LEU A 65 -1.08 -11.29 19.27
CA LEU A 65 -2.13 -10.96 20.22
C LEU A 65 -3.45 -10.59 19.58
N ALA A 66 -3.38 -9.98 18.39
CA ALA A 66 -4.56 -9.54 17.63
C ALA A 66 -4.19 -9.40 16.15
N GLY A 67 -5.21 -9.40 15.31
CA GLY A 67 -5.12 -9.02 13.92
C GLY A 67 -5.95 -7.76 13.65
N ALA A 68 -5.60 -7.07 12.59
CA ALA A 68 -6.40 -5.95 12.09
C ALA A 68 -6.45 -5.98 10.56
N ASP A 69 -7.57 -5.60 10.00
CA ASP A 69 -7.73 -5.40 8.57
C ASP A 69 -8.53 -4.14 8.27
N MET A 70 -8.21 -3.49 7.17
CA MET A 70 -8.95 -2.35 6.63
C MET A 70 -9.95 -2.84 5.62
N VAL A 71 -11.19 -2.39 5.76
CA VAL A 71 -12.34 -2.80 4.96
C VAL A 71 -12.90 -1.58 4.26
N GLY A 72 -13.05 -1.68 2.96
CA GLY A 72 -13.67 -0.61 2.17
C GLY A 72 -12.88 -0.23 0.93
N PRO A 73 -13.44 0.56 0.03
CA PRO A 73 -12.83 0.98 -1.23
C PRO A 73 -11.68 1.98 -1.07
N GLY A 74 -11.31 2.33 0.14
CA GLY A 74 -10.19 3.22 0.47
C GLY A 74 -9.90 3.17 1.97
N PHE A 75 -8.92 3.94 2.42
CA PHE A 75 -8.54 4.01 3.85
C PHE A 75 -9.62 4.67 4.75
N GLU A 76 -10.79 4.97 4.23
CA GLU A 76 -11.75 5.88 4.87
C GLU A 76 -12.81 5.17 5.72
N ASP A 77 -13.06 3.87 5.52
CA ASP A 77 -14.34 3.34 5.99
C ASP A 77 -14.30 2.64 7.34
N SER A 78 -13.42 1.72 7.58
CA SER A 78 -13.31 1.11 8.91
C SER A 78 -12.11 0.18 9.07
N VAL A 79 -11.70 -0.01 10.32
CA VAL A 79 -10.71 -1.01 10.70
C VAL A 79 -11.42 -2.08 11.54
N ARG A 80 -11.30 -3.34 11.13
CA ARG A 80 -11.70 -4.49 11.95
C ARG A 80 -10.52 -4.96 12.77
N VAL A 81 -10.70 -5.06 14.07
CA VAL A 81 -9.71 -5.62 15.00
C VAL A 81 -10.25 -6.93 15.55
N THR A 82 -9.51 -8.00 15.36
CA THR A 82 -9.87 -9.34 15.80
C THR A 82 -8.87 -9.85 16.83
N LYS A 83 -9.35 -10.27 17.98
CA LYS A 83 -8.53 -10.77 19.10
C LYS A 83 -9.24 -11.91 19.85
N MET A 84 -8.45 -12.68 20.63
CA MET A 84 -9.01 -13.66 21.55
C MET A 84 -9.43 -12.97 22.86
N VAL A 85 -10.67 -13.24 23.29
CA VAL A 85 -11.20 -12.83 24.58
C VAL A 85 -11.89 -14.04 25.21
N ASP A 86 -11.44 -14.47 26.36
CA ASP A 86 -11.98 -15.63 27.10
C ASP A 86 -12.12 -16.90 26.23
N GLY A 87 -11.08 -17.17 25.42
CA GLY A 87 -11.03 -18.33 24.52
C GLY A 87 -11.93 -18.25 23.30
N LYS A 88 -12.53 -17.10 23.02
CA LYS A 88 -13.37 -16.85 21.81
C LYS A 88 -12.76 -15.77 20.95
N LEU A 89 -12.89 -15.93 19.64
CA LEU A 89 -12.50 -14.92 18.68
C LEU A 89 -13.55 -13.80 18.66
N VAL A 90 -13.15 -12.57 18.98
CA VAL A 90 -14.01 -11.38 18.99
C VAL A 90 -13.49 -10.40 17.97
N THR A 91 -14.38 -9.90 17.12
CA THR A 91 -14.09 -8.86 16.12
C THR A 91 -14.85 -7.59 16.46
N GLU A 92 -14.13 -6.50 16.56
CA GLU A 92 -14.67 -5.15 16.73
C GLU A 92 -14.40 -4.33 15.47
N THR A 93 -15.40 -3.62 14.96
CA THR A 93 -15.22 -2.67 13.86
C THR A 93 -15.15 -1.25 14.40
N LYS A 94 -14.13 -0.52 14.01
CA LYS A 94 -13.93 0.88 14.37
C LYS A 94 -13.97 1.72 13.11
N SER A 95 -14.89 2.67 13.06
CA SER A 95 -14.94 3.68 12.02
C SER A 95 -14.30 4.98 12.51
N PRO A 96 -13.67 5.76 11.64
CA PRO A 96 -13.11 7.05 12.02
C PRO A 96 -14.24 7.99 12.49
N GLU A 97 -13.95 8.78 13.53
CA GLU A 97 -14.91 9.77 14.08
C GLU A 97 -15.19 10.91 13.09
N ALA A 98 -14.26 11.19 12.19
CA ALA A 98 -14.39 12.18 11.14
C ALA A 98 -13.85 11.67 9.81
N LYS A 99 -14.52 12.01 8.72
CA LYS A 99 -13.98 11.80 7.37
C LYS A 99 -12.98 12.90 7.07
N TYR A 100 -11.76 12.49 6.82
CA TYR A 100 -10.69 13.39 6.40
C TYR A 100 -10.50 13.29 4.89
N ASN A 101 -10.36 14.43 4.23
CA ASN A 101 -9.77 14.46 2.92
C ASN A 101 -8.25 14.30 3.09
N MET A 102 -7.69 13.15 2.69
CA MET A 102 -6.27 12.84 2.84
C MET A 102 -5.38 13.92 2.22
N TRP A 103 -5.72 14.38 1.04
CA TRP A 103 -4.96 15.40 0.30
C TRP A 103 -4.95 16.74 1.03
N GLU A 104 -6.10 17.15 1.56
CA GLU A 104 -6.22 18.38 2.35
C GLU A 104 -5.44 18.29 3.66
N TYR A 105 -5.51 17.13 4.32
CA TYR A 105 -4.74 16.88 5.53
C TYR A 105 -3.24 16.96 5.29
N ASP A 106 -2.73 16.29 4.27
CA ASP A 106 -1.30 16.29 3.94
C ASP A 106 -0.81 17.69 3.57
N MET A 107 -1.58 18.40 2.75
CA MET A 107 -1.23 19.79 2.38
C MET A 107 -1.25 20.72 3.59
N THR A 108 -2.23 20.57 4.48
CA THR A 108 -2.30 21.37 5.71
C THR A 108 -1.10 21.11 6.61
N LYS A 109 -0.72 19.85 6.80
CA LYS A 109 0.48 19.46 7.57
C LYS A 109 1.75 20.01 6.96
N TRP A 110 1.87 19.98 5.64
CA TRP A 110 3.02 20.55 4.95
C TRP A 110 3.13 22.06 5.13
N VAL A 111 2.02 22.78 5.01
CA VAL A 111 1.97 24.23 5.28
C VAL A 111 2.32 24.53 6.73
N ASP A 112 1.85 23.75 7.68
CA ASP A 112 2.18 23.90 9.10
C ASP A 112 3.67 23.70 9.37
N CYS A 113 4.34 22.77 8.70
CA CYS A 113 5.78 22.59 8.80
C CYS A 113 6.53 23.88 8.38
N ILE A 114 6.11 24.49 7.28
CA ILE A 114 6.75 25.69 6.74
C ILE A 114 6.46 26.92 7.62
N THR A 115 5.21 27.11 8.04
CA THR A 115 4.75 28.34 8.69
C THR A 115 4.93 28.33 10.21
N LYS A 116 4.86 27.16 10.83
CA LYS A 116 4.91 27.00 12.30
C LYS A 116 6.18 26.29 12.78
N GLY A 117 7.01 25.77 11.86
CA GLY A 117 8.22 25.01 12.20
C GLY A 117 7.91 23.68 12.87
N THR A 118 6.78 23.05 12.57
CA THR A 118 6.43 21.72 13.09
C THR A 118 7.18 20.63 12.31
N GLU A 119 7.35 19.47 12.92
CA GLU A 119 7.92 18.32 12.21
C GLU A 119 6.97 17.82 11.13
N PRO A 120 7.49 17.33 9.98
CA PRO A 120 6.71 16.66 8.95
C PRO A 120 6.04 15.40 9.50
N ALA A 121 4.85 15.08 8.99
CA ALA A 121 4.16 13.83 9.34
C ALA A 121 4.96 12.58 8.92
N VAL A 122 5.74 12.70 7.84
CA VAL A 122 6.69 11.69 7.35
C VAL A 122 8.04 12.36 7.15
N LEU A 123 9.07 11.84 7.81
CA LEU A 123 10.44 12.34 7.65
C LEU A 123 11.04 11.88 6.31
N PRO A 124 11.92 12.69 5.70
CA PRO A 124 12.60 12.30 4.44
C PRO A 124 13.32 10.96 4.54
N GLU A 125 13.92 10.65 5.68
CA GLU A 125 14.62 9.40 5.93
C GLU A 125 13.67 8.19 5.89
N GLN A 126 12.44 8.36 6.36
CA GLN A 126 11.39 7.32 6.29
C GLN A 126 10.95 7.10 4.84
N ALA A 127 10.77 8.18 4.08
CA ALA A 127 10.45 8.09 2.66
C ALA A 127 11.59 7.42 1.85
N ALA A 128 12.85 7.72 2.18
CA ALA A 128 14.02 7.10 1.55
C ALA A 128 14.07 5.58 1.79
N VAL A 129 13.61 5.08 2.94
CA VAL A 129 13.49 3.63 3.19
C VAL A 129 12.53 2.98 2.20
N VAL A 130 11.39 3.59 1.93
CA VAL A 130 10.41 3.08 0.96
C VAL A 130 11.03 2.99 -0.45
N THR A 131 11.74 4.04 -0.88
CA THR A 131 12.44 4.05 -2.18
C THR A 131 13.47 2.92 -2.27
N ARG A 132 14.28 2.73 -1.23
CA ARG A 132 15.26 1.63 -1.19
C ARG A 132 14.59 0.24 -1.27
N VAL A 133 13.44 0.07 -0.63
CA VAL A 133 12.68 -1.18 -0.71
C VAL A 133 12.16 -1.40 -2.14
N ILE A 134 11.64 -0.38 -2.79
CA ILE A 134 11.19 -0.47 -4.20
C ILE A 134 12.36 -0.84 -5.12
N GLU A 135 13.51 -0.19 -5.00
CA GLU A 135 14.72 -0.52 -5.76
C GLU A 135 15.16 -1.98 -5.54
N ALA A 136 15.06 -2.47 -4.30
CA ALA A 136 15.39 -3.86 -3.99
C ALA A 136 14.40 -4.86 -4.60
N ILE A 137 13.11 -4.51 -4.68
CA ILE A 137 12.10 -5.32 -5.37
C ILE A 137 12.46 -5.45 -6.86
N TYR A 138 12.78 -4.35 -7.54
CA TYR A 138 13.21 -4.38 -8.92
C TYR A 138 14.46 -5.23 -9.11
N LYS A 139 15.47 -5.01 -8.28
CA LYS A 139 16.72 -5.77 -8.34
C LYS A 139 16.51 -7.27 -8.11
N SER A 140 15.66 -7.63 -7.14
CA SER A 140 15.30 -9.02 -6.89
C SER A 140 14.57 -9.65 -8.08
N ALA A 141 13.65 -8.92 -8.70
CA ALA A 141 12.93 -9.38 -9.90
C ALA A 141 13.84 -9.57 -11.10
N GLU A 142 14.86 -8.72 -11.25
CA GLU A 142 15.86 -8.79 -12.33
C GLU A 142 16.84 -9.95 -12.14
N THR A 143 17.33 -10.14 -10.92
CA THR A 143 18.37 -11.14 -10.61
C THR A 143 17.84 -12.50 -10.23
N GLY A 144 16.59 -12.59 -9.76
CA GLY A 144 16.01 -13.77 -9.14
C GLY A 144 16.56 -14.07 -7.74
N GLU A 145 17.26 -13.11 -7.12
CA GLU A 145 17.93 -13.28 -5.82
C GLU A 145 17.24 -12.48 -4.71
N THR A 146 17.40 -12.94 -3.47
CA THR A 146 17.00 -12.15 -2.30
C THR A 146 17.99 -11.00 -2.09
N ILE A 147 17.47 -9.78 -1.99
CA ILE A 147 18.29 -8.60 -1.68
C ILE A 147 18.28 -8.37 -0.17
N VAL A 148 19.46 -8.35 0.42
CA VAL A 148 19.65 -8.13 1.86
C VAL A 148 20.13 -6.69 2.09
N PHE A 149 19.50 -6.03 3.05
CA PHE A 149 19.93 -4.71 3.52
C PHE A 149 20.87 -4.86 4.73
N ASP A 150 21.95 -4.13 4.73
CA ASP A 150 22.90 -4.01 5.86
C ASP A 150 22.31 -3.18 7.02
#